data_d626f972a6c88c6545b397d8fa264c12
#
_entry.id   d626f972a6c88c6545b397d8fa264c12
#
_cell.length_a   1.000
_cell.length_b   1.000
_cell.length_c   1.000
_cell.angle_alpha   90.00
_cell.angle_beta   90.00
_cell.angle_gamma   90.00
#
_symmetry.space_group_name_H-M   'P 1'
#
loop_
_entity.id
_entity.type
_entity.pdbx_description
1 polymer ?
#
loop_
_entity_poly.entity_id
_entity_poly.type
_entity_poly.pdbx_seq_one_letter_code
_entity_poly.pdbx_strand_id
1 'polypeptide(L)'
;AVVGSTGGMGQRGLFKLGGAATPGAPAAEIPADPDLVAAFTGVAERRRLHFTYRDLDRTVDPYRLEFARGRWYLKGYDHARDAQRWYRMARIRGGVRLDEAAAAFAKPSEPVTGLRLDPWVLGEQADPVRAEVWFDPDVAPSVRAEIGDVEVVSDDETGLVVALTVTNPDGFRSWLLSFLDRAEVLGPPELRAHVVSWLEEAARG
;
A
#
# COMPACT_ATOMS: atom_id res chain seq x y z
N ALA A 1 -4.17 24.47 46.48
CA ALA A 1 -3.38 24.10 45.33
C ALA A 1 -3.95 22.78 44.76
N VAL A 2 -4.64 22.83 43.65
CA VAL A 2 -5.16 21.67 42.95
C VAL A 2 -4.41 21.58 41.64
N VAL A 3 -3.60 20.51 41.52
CA VAL A 3 -2.94 20.14 40.26
C VAL A 3 -3.91 19.27 39.49
N GLY A 4 -4.44 19.78 38.38
CA GLY A 4 -5.30 19.03 37.47
C GLY A 4 -4.50 18.04 36.63
N SER A 5 -4.87 16.77 36.73
CA SER A 5 -4.37 15.66 35.92
C SER A 5 -5.10 15.69 34.56
N THR A 6 -4.43 16.13 33.49
CA THR A 6 -4.86 15.99 32.12
C THR A 6 -4.03 14.90 31.44
N GLY A 7 -4.33 13.65 31.76
CA GLY A 7 -3.66 12.53 31.15
C GLY A 7 -4.50 11.26 31.20
N GLY A 8 -5.36 11.04 30.22
CA GLY A 8 -6.14 9.80 30.28
C GLY A 8 -7.09 9.48 29.14
N MET A 9 -7.31 10.37 28.18
CA MET A 9 -8.28 10.09 27.11
C MET A 9 -7.68 9.58 25.79
N GLY A 10 -6.39 9.76 25.57
CA GLY A 10 -5.73 9.28 24.33
C GLY A 10 -5.47 7.78 24.27
N GLN A 11 -5.22 7.14 25.40
CA GLN A 11 -4.84 5.72 25.44
C GLN A 11 -6.02 4.73 25.33
N ARG A 12 -7.23 5.12 25.72
CA ARG A 12 -8.41 4.24 25.65
C ARG A 12 -9.05 4.13 24.27
N GLY A 13 -8.73 5.04 23.34
CA GLY A 13 -9.25 5.00 21.97
C GLY A 13 -8.54 3.97 21.07
N LEU A 14 -7.28 3.66 21.34
CA LEU A 14 -6.48 2.77 20.51
C LEU A 14 -6.91 1.28 20.61
N PHE A 15 -7.45 0.86 21.74
CA PHE A 15 -7.88 -0.53 21.94
C PHE A 15 -9.20 -0.92 21.26
N LYS A 16 -9.95 0.04 20.70
CA LYS A 16 -11.24 -0.22 20.04
C LYS A 16 -11.17 -0.37 18.51
N LEU A 17 -10.01 -0.23 17.91
CA LEU A 17 -9.84 -0.33 16.45
C LEU A 17 -9.43 -1.75 15.97
N GLY A 18 -9.80 -2.78 16.72
CA GLY A 18 -9.91 -4.15 16.18
C GLY A 18 -8.62 -4.86 15.80
N GLY A 19 -7.49 -4.50 16.39
CA GLY A 19 -6.26 -5.26 16.28
C GLY A 19 -6.00 -6.03 17.59
N ALA A 20 -5.98 -7.36 17.56
CA ALA A 20 -5.47 -8.15 18.68
C ALA A 20 -3.99 -7.76 18.87
N ALA A 21 -3.69 -7.09 19.99
CA ALA A 21 -2.32 -6.78 20.36
C ALA A 21 -1.59 -8.08 20.69
N THR A 22 -0.62 -8.46 19.88
CA THR A 22 0.34 -9.50 20.25
C THR A 22 1.21 -8.95 21.37
N PRO A 23 1.33 -9.64 22.52
CA PRO A 23 2.21 -9.20 23.59
C PRO A 23 3.66 -9.13 23.10
N GLY A 24 4.26 -7.95 23.14
CA GLY A 24 5.65 -7.73 22.72
C GLY A 24 5.85 -6.96 21.43
N ALA A 25 4.79 -6.62 20.70
CA ALA A 25 4.93 -5.67 19.59
C ALA A 25 5.19 -4.25 20.17
N PRO A 26 6.20 -3.50 19.67
CA PRO A 26 6.41 -2.13 20.12
C PRO A 26 5.13 -1.34 19.84
N ALA A 27 4.56 -0.73 20.88
CA ALA A 27 3.47 0.23 20.69
C ALA A 27 4.02 1.34 19.79
N ALA A 28 3.47 1.48 18.57
CA ALA A 28 3.82 2.58 17.71
C ALA A 28 3.39 3.86 18.44
N GLU A 29 4.34 4.62 18.96
CA GLU A 29 4.06 5.99 19.38
C GLU A 29 3.55 6.72 18.14
N ILE A 30 2.29 7.16 18.19
CA ILE A 30 1.74 8.01 17.14
C ILE A 30 2.52 9.33 17.26
N PRO A 31 3.35 9.68 16.27
CA PRO A 31 3.99 10.98 16.29
C PRO A 31 2.92 12.04 16.47
N ALA A 32 3.21 13.13 17.17
CA ALA A 32 2.32 14.29 17.30
C ALA A 32 2.22 15.07 15.97
N ASP A 33 2.11 14.35 14.87
CA ASP A 33 1.91 14.87 13.52
C ASP A 33 0.43 15.21 13.35
N PRO A 34 0.07 16.50 13.20
CA PRO A 34 -1.31 16.94 13.07
C PRO A 34 -2.07 16.25 11.93
N ASP A 35 -1.38 15.97 10.83
CA ASP A 35 -1.96 15.32 9.66
C ASP A 35 -2.34 13.87 9.95
N LEU A 36 -1.50 13.18 10.73
CA LEU A 36 -1.77 11.83 11.14
C LEU A 36 -2.95 11.77 12.13
N VAL A 37 -3.00 12.71 13.08
CA VAL A 37 -4.12 12.84 14.02
C VAL A 37 -5.42 13.13 13.27
N ALA A 38 -5.40 14.04 12.30
CA ALA A 38 -6.55 14.34 11.45
C ALA A 38 -7.01 13.09 10.66
N ALA A 39 -6.08 12.36 10.08
CA ALA A 39 -6.39 11.14 9.35
C ALA A 39 -7.00 10.04 10.24
N PHE A 40 -6.49 9.84 11.48
CA PHE A 40 -7.09 8.93 12.46
C PHE A 40 -8.51 9.35 12.84
N THR A 41 -8.73 10.64 13.09
CA THR A 41 -10.06 11.19 13.38
C THR A 41 -11.00 10.98 12.20
N GLY A 42 -10.52 11.23 10.97
CA GLY A 42 -11.30 11.01 9.74
C GLY A 42 -11.76 9.57 9.60
N VAL A 43 -10.89 8.60 9.85
CA VAL A 43 -11.25 7.17 9.81
C VAL A 43 -12.23 6.82 10.94
N ALA A 44 -11.97 7.26 12.17
CA ALA A 44 -12.76 6.89 13.34
C ALA A 44 -14.18 7.46 13.29
N GLU A 45 -14.32 8.72 12.89
CA GLU A 45 -15.57 9.46 12.86
C GLU A 45 -16.25 9.46 11.48
N ARG A 46 -15.60 8.85 10.50
CA ARG A 46 -16.04 8.86 9.09
C ARG A 46 -16.25 10.28 8.56
N ARG A 47 -15.25 11.13 8.78
CA ARG A 47 -15.17 12.48 8.24
C ARG A 47 -14.33 12.46 6.98
N ARG A 48 -14.80 13.14 5.96
CA ARG A 48 -14.07 13.31 4.71
C ARG A 48 -12.80 14.12 4.91
N LEU A 49 -11.75 13.77 4.19
CA LEU A 49 -10.47 14.44 4.24
C LEU A 49 -10.20 15.20 2.94
N HIS A 50 -9.58 16.38 3.10
CA HIS A 50 -9.09 17.20 1.99
C HIS A 50 -7.61 17.46 2.19
N PHE A 51 -6.82 17.23 1.15
CA PHE A 51 -5.37 17.46 1.15
C PHE A 51 -4.83 17.56 -0.27
N THR A 52 -3.63 18.13 -0.43
CA THR A 52 -2.92 18.12 -1.71
C THR A 52 -1.97 16.92 -1.78
N TYR A 53 -2.01 16.17 -2.86
CA TYR A 53 -1.15 15.03 -3.11
C TYR A 53 -0.62 15.06 -4.54
N ARG A 54 0.72 15.14 -4.70
CA ARG A 54 1.37 15.33 -6.01
C ARG A 54 0.80 16.54 -6.76
N ASP A 55 0.72 17.67 -6.06
CA ASP A 55 0.23 18.96 -6.56
C ASP A 55 -1.22 18.96 -7.07
N LEU A 56 -2.01 17.95 -6.69
CA LEU A 56 -3.42 17.84 -7.00
C LEU A 56 -4.24 17.76 -5.70
N ASP A 57 -5.32 18.54 -5.64
CA ASP A 57 -6.24 18.48 -4.52
C ASP A 57 -7.03 17.16 -4.54
N ARG A 58 -7.17 16.58 -3.35
CA ARG A 58 -7.87 15.33 -3.14
C ARG A 58 -8.97 15.49 -2.12
N THR A 59 -10.09 14.86 -2.41
CA THR A 59 -11.21 14.67 -1.51
C THR A 59 -11.37 13.18 -1.32
N VAL A 60 -11.18 12.70 -0.08
CA VAL A 60 -11.07 11.28 0.21
C VAL A 60 -11.97 10.89 1.38
N ASP A 61 -12.76 9.83 1.22
CA ASP A 61 -13.46 9.15 2.30
C ASP A 61 -12.49 8.14 2.93
N PRO A 62 -11.94 8.41 4.12
CA PRO A 62 -10.87 7.58 4.69
C PRO A 62 -11.44 6.30 5.28
N TYR A 63 -10.86 5.16 4.90
CA TYR A 63 -11.31 3.85 5.35
C TYR A 63 -10.37 3.21 6.39
N ARG A 64 -9.06 3.38 6.20
CA ARG A 64 -8.06 2.71 7.02
C ARG A 64 -6.73 3.47 7.03
N LEU A 65 -6.06 3.44 8.19
CA LEU A 65 -4.65 3.81 8.32
C LEU A 65 -3.83 2.56 8.61
N GLU A 66 -2.70 2.44 7.98
CA GLU A 66 -1.79 1.32 8.14
C GLU A 66 -0.34 1.79 8.24
N PHE A 67 0.39 1.25 9.21
CA PHE A 67 1.82 1.49 9.37
C PHE A 67 2.60 0.31 8.81
N ALA A 68 3.42 0.57 7.78
CA ALA A 68 4.19 -0.46 7.13
C ALA A 68 5.56 0.08 6.69
N ARG A 69 6.61 -0.70 6.89
CA ARG A 69 8.00 -0.35 6.55
C ARG A 69 8.41 1.06 7.02
N GLY A 70 8.06 1.39 8.27
CA GLY A 70 8.40 2.68 8.89
C GLY A 70 7.60 3.88 8.38
N ARG A 71 6.47 3.67 7.70
CA ARG A 71 5.67 4.74 7.08
C ARG A 71 4.18 4.53 7.27
N TRP A 72 3.45 5.63 7.40
CA TRP A 72 1.99 5.62 7.46
C TRP A 72 1.36 5.77 6.09
N TYR A 73 0.34 4.96 5.85
CA TYR A 73 -0.46 4.96 4.64
C TYR A 73 -1.94 5.08 4.98
N LEU A 74 -2.64 5.92 4.23
CA LEU A 74 -4.09 6.10 4.30
C LEU A 74 -4.73 5.42 3.10
N LYS A 75 -5.68 4.51 3.32
CA LYS A 75 -6.58 4.00 2.29
C LYS A 75 -7.91 4.71 2.39
N GLY A 76 -8.45 5.11 1.25
CA GLY A 76 -9.76 5.71 1.15
C GLY A 76 -10.28 5.74 -0.29
N TYR A 77 -11.54 6.13 -0.43
CA TYR A 77 -12.15 6.39 -1.72
C TYR A 77 -11.84 7.82 -2.16
N ASP A 78 -11.16 7.96 -3.27
CA ASP A 78 -10.81 9.24 -3.89
C ASP A 78 -11.93 9.68 -4.86
N HIS A 79 -12.66 10.74 -4.50
CA HIS A 79 -13.76 11.25 -5.32
C HIS A 79 -13.32 11.79 -6.69
N ALA A 80 -12.08 12.29 -6.81
CA ALA A 80 -11.56 12.78 -8.09
C ALA A 80 -11.12 11.63 -9.02
N ARG A 81 -10.92 10.44 -8.49
CA ARG A 81 -10.48 9.25 -9.24
C ARG A 81 -11.55 8.19 -9.35
N ASP A 82 -12.68 8.36 -8.67
CA ASP A 82 -13.79 7.41 -8.59
C ASP A 82 -13.30 5.98 -8.22
N ALA A 83 -12.33 5.90 -7.27
CA ALA A 83 -11.69 4.64 -6.92
C ALA A 83 -11.05 4.67 -5.54
N GLN A 84 -10.89 3.48 -4.93
CA GLN A 84 -10.09 3.33 -3.72
C GLN A 84 -8.61 3.51 -4.04
N ARG A 85 -7.90 4.33 -3.21
CA ARG A 85 -6.48 4.63 -3.37
C ARG A 85 -5.75 4.58 -2.04
N TRP A 86 -4.44 4.32 -2.12
CA TRP A 86 -3.51 4.43 -1.02
C TRP A 86 -2.72 5.73 -1.13
N TYR A 87 -2.58 6.42 -0.02
CA TYR A 87 -1.83 7.66 0.12
C TYR A 87 -0.75 7.51 1.18
N ARG A 88 0.49 7.73 0.83
CA ARG A 88 1.57 7.81 1.81
C ARG A 88 1.47 9.16 2.53
N MET A 89 1.23 9.14 3.86
CA MET A 89 1.00 10.35 4.65
C MET A 89 2.12 11.39 4.48
N ALA A 90 3.37 10.98 4.52
CA ALA A 90 4.53 11.87 4.35
C ALA A 90 4.64 12.57 2.98
N ARG A 91 3.78 12.25 2.01
CA ARG A 91 3.70 12.92 0.69
C ARG A 91 2.53 13.89 0.57
N ILE A 92 1.70 13.99 1.60
CA ILE A 92 0.64 14.98 1.68
C ILE A 92 1.27 16.35 1.85
N ARG A 93 0.72 17.35 1.19
CA ARG A 93 1.15 18.74 1.28
C ARG A 93 -0.04 19.63 1.70
N GLY A 94 0.27 20.76 2.32
CA GLY A 94 -0.73 21.73 2.76
C GLY A 94 -1.57 21.31 3.97
N GLY A 95 -1.21 20.17 4.60
CA GLY A 95 -1.93 19.63 5.75
C GLY A 95 -3.23 18.88 5.37
N VAL A 96 -3.70 18.05 6.29
CA VAL A 96 -4.96 17.31 6.18
C VAL A 96 -6.07 18.11 6.86
N ARG A 97 -7.10 18.46 6.10
CA ARG A 97 -8.30 19.12 6.61
C ARG A 97 -9.44 18.11 6.70
N LEU A 98 -10.21 18.18 7.77
CA LEU A 98 -11.39 17.37 8.03
C LEU A 98 -12.66 18.15 7.69
N ASP A 99 -13.64 17.49 7.09
CA ASP A 99 -15.00 18.02 7.04
C ASP A 99 -15.60 18.11 8.45
N GLU A 100 -16.50 19.06 8.67
CA GLU A 100 -17.19 19.20 9.95
C GLU A 100 -18.16 18.05 10.22
N ALA A 101 -18.78 17.51 9.17
CA ALA A 101 -19.77 16.46 9.29
C ALA A 101 -19.12 15.09 9.61
N ALA A 102 -19.49 14.54 10.77
CA ALA A 102 -19.22 13.15 11.08
C ALA A 102 -20.19 12.22 10.32
N ALA A 103 -19.80 10.95 10.15
CA ALA A 103 -20.57 9.95 9.39
C ALA A 103 -20.94 10.37 7.96
N ALA A 104 -20.04 11.16 7.32
CA ALA A 104 -20.26 11.73 5.99
C ALA A 104 -20.33 10.67 4.86
N PHE A 105 -19.90 9.43 5.12
CA PHE A 105 -19.95 8.34 4.16
C PHE A 105 -20.28 7.00 4.86
N ALA A 106 -20.80 6.05 4.10
CA ALA A 106 -21.06 4.70 4.57
C ALA A 106 -19.74 3.92 4.73
N LYS A 107 -19.70 2.96 5.67
CA LYS A 107 -18.60 2.01 5.70
C LYS A 107 -18.57 1.21 4.39
N PRO A 108 -17.38 0.89 3.86
CA PRO A 108 -17.30 -0.01 2.71
C PRO A 108 -18.04 -1.31 3.02
N SER A 109 -18.84 -1.79 2.05
CA SER A 109 -19.55 -3.07 2.15
C SER A 109 -18.60 -4.27 2.14
N GLU A 110 -17.48 -4.12 1.45
CA GLU A 110 -16.43 -5.13 1.37
C GLU A 110 -15.29 -4.83 2.35
N PRO A 111 -14.60 -5.86 2.84
CA PRO A 111 -13.42 -5.68 3.67
C PRO A 111 -12.37 -4.81 2.95
N VAL A 112 -11.88 -3.79 3.63
CA VAL A 112 -10.80 -2.95 3.09
C VAL A 112 -9.52 -3.78 3.06
N THR A 113 -9.08 -4.14 1.85
CA THR A 113 -7.85 -4.90 1.64
C THR A 113 -6.65 -4.18 2.26
N GLY A 114 -5.80 -4.92 2.99
CA GLY A 114 -4.58 -4.40 3.58
C GLY A 114 -3.63 -3.82 2.53
N LEU A 115 -2.70 -3.00 2.99
CA LEU A 115 -1.68 -2.43 2.13
C LEU A 115 -0.72 -3.53 1.67
N ARG A 116 -0.70 -3.77 0.38
CA ARG A 116 0.36 -4.54 -0.25
C ARG A 116 1.46 -3.58 -0.65
N LEU A 117 2.64 -3.79 -0.10
CA LEU A 117 3.84 -3.02 -0.42
C LEU A 117 4.67 -3.74 -1.50
N ASP A 118 3.97 -4.29 -2.46
CA ASP A 118 4.60 -4.99 -3.56
C ASP A 118 5.40 -4.00 -4.41
N PRO A 119 6.68 -4.26 -4.71
CA PRO A 119 7.53 -3.33 -5.45
C PRO A 119 6.95 -2.92 -6.79
N TRP A 120 6.24 -3.84 -7.44
CA TRP A 120 5.62 -3.64 -8.75
C TRP A 120 4.33 -2.79 -8.73
N VAL A 121 3.83 -2.42 -7.53
CA VAL A 121 2.66 -1.55 -7.37
C VAL A 121 3.04 -0.19 -6.78
N LEU A 122 4.12 -0.12 -5.99
CA LEU A 122 4.53 1.08 -5.27
C LEU A 122 5.41 1.99 -6.14
N GLY A 123 5.06 3.27 -6.23
CA GLY A 123 5.89 4.28 -6.88
C GLY A 123 5.13 5.13 -7.89
N GLU A 124 5.73 5.43 -9.03
CA GLU A 124 5.05 6.04 -10.16
C GLU A 124 4.06 5.05 -10.74
N GLN A 125 2.81 5.48 -10.82
CA GLN A 125 1.75 4.63 -11.33
C GLN A 125 1.63 4.88 -12.84
N ALA A 126 2.14 3.91 -13.62
CA ALA A 126 1.73 3.73 -15.00
C ALA A 126 0.31 3.12 -15.05
N ASP A 127 -0.27 3.06 -16.22
CA ASP A 127 -1.49 2.29 -16.42
C ASP A 127 -1.26 0.84 -15.99
N PRO A 128 -2.24 0.20 -15.31
CA PRO A 128 -2.10 -1.17 -14.84
C PRO A 128 -1.87 -2.14 -15.99
N VAL A 129 -0.80 -2.92 -15.90
CA VAL A 129 -0.46 -3.95 -16.88
C VAL A 129 -0.53 -5.31 -16.20
N ARG A 130 -1.24 -6.27 -16.80
CA ARG A 130 -1.25 -7.66 -16.35
C ARG A 130 0.01 -8.36 -16.87
N ALA A 131 0.92 -8.67 -15.96
CA ALA A 131 2.15 -9.38 -16.25
C ALA A 131 2.02 -10.87 -15.91
N GLU A 132 2.47 -11.74 -16.80
CA GLU A 132 2.65 -13.16 -16.51
C GLU A 132 4.14 -13.44 -16.31
N VAL A 133 4.45 -14.06 -15.18
CA VAL A 133 5.83 -14.34 -14.77
C VAL A 133 5.95 -15.80 -14.41
N TRP A 134 6.91 -16.45 -15.02
CA TRP A 134 7.32 -17.81 -14.68
C TRP A 134 8.42 -17.78 -13.61
N PHE A 135 8.38 -18.72 -12.70
CA PHE A 135 9.40 -18.98 -11.69
C PHE A 135 9.79 -20.44 -11.68
N ASP A 136 11.09 -20.68 -11.57
CA ASP A 136 11.68 -22.01 -11.41
C ASP A 136 11.07 -22.74 -10.20
N PRO A 137 10.86 -24.07 -10.27
CA PRO A 137 10.30 -24.87 -9.18
C PRO A 137 11.01 -24.68 -7.84
N ASP A 138 12.32 -24.49 -7.84
CA ASP A 138 13.13 -24.36 -6.62
C ASP A 138 12.80 -23.07 -5.84
N VAL A 139 12.41 -21.99 -6.54
CA VAL A 139 12.06 -20.71 -5.91
C VAL A 139 10.55 -20.53 -5.70
N ALA A 140 9.72 -21.33 -6.33
CA ALA A 140 8.27 -21.22 -6.28
C ALA A 140 7.70 -21.18 -4.85
N PRO A 141 8.14 -21.98 -3.86
CA PRO A 141 7.65 -21.90 -2.50
C PRO A 141 7.93 -20.55 -1.83
N SER A 142 9.12 -19.97 -2.06
CA SER A 142 9.51 -18.67 -1.54
C SER A 142 8.72 -17.54 -2.18
N VAL A 143 8.52 -17.62 -3.50
CA VAL A 143 7.69 -16.67 -4.26
C VAL A 143 6.28 -16.65 -3.71
N ARG A 144 5.63 -17.80 -3.49
CA ARG A 144 4.27 -17.88 -2.93
C ARG A 144 4.16 -17.23 -1.56
N ALA A 145 5.15 -17.46 -0.70
CA ALA A 145 5.16 -16.85 0.63
C ALA A 145 5.29 -15.32 0.56
N GLU A 146 6.00 -14.80 -0.45
CA GLU A 146 6.23 -13.36 -0.62
C GLU A 146 5.07 -12.65 -1.31
N ILE A 147 4.56 -13.20 -2.42
CA ILE A 147 3.58 -12.51 -3.28
C ILE A 147 2.15 -12.53 -2.73
N GLY A 148 1.86 -13.41 -1.75
CA GLY A 148 0.55 -13.54 -1.12
C GLY A 148 -0.52 -14.04 -2.09
N ASP A 149 -1.73 -13.45 -1.99
CA ASP A 149 -2.90 -13.87 -2.77
C ASP A 149 -2.88 -13.22 -4.17
N VAL A 150 -2.24 -13.89 -5.13
CA VAL A 150 -2.20 -13.51 -6.55
C VAL A 150 -2.78 -14.62 -7.41
N GLU A 151 -3.18 -14.28 -8.62
CA GLU A 151 -3.67 -15.26 -9.60
C GLU A 151 -2.55 -16.24 -9.98
N VAL A 152 -2.75 -17.52 -9.70
CA VAL A 152 -1.87 -18.61 -10.18
C VAL A 152 -2.41 -19.08 -11.51
N VAL A 153 -1.60 -18.96 -12.56
CA VAL A 153 -1.94 -19.38 -13.92
C VAL A 153 -1.62 -20.86 -14.12
N SER A 154 -0.44 -21.30 -13.67
CA SER A 154 -0.05 -22.71 -13.62
C SER A 154 0.92 -22.97 -12.47
N ASP A 155 0.96 -24.21 -12.01
CA ASP A 155 1.77 -24.66 -10.92
C ASP A 155 2.01 -26.16 -11.03
N ASP A 156 3.13 -26.51 -11.62
CA ASP A 156 3.48 -27.90 -11.94
C ASP A 156 4.98 -28.15 -11.80
N GLU A 157 5.44 -29.31 -12.26
CA GLU A 157 6.86 -29.71 -12.18
C GLU A 157 7.79 -28.82 -13.03
N THR A 158 7.24 -28.05 -13.97
CA THR A 158 8.00 -27.13 -14.83
C THR A 158 8.14 -25.73 -14.22
N GLY A 159 7.39 -25.42 -13.19
CA GLY A 159 7.46 -24.17 -12.44
C GLY A 159 6.12 -23.58 -12.08
N LEU A 160 6.20 -22.39 -11.52
CA LEU A 160 5.07 -21.59 -11.10
C LEU A 160 4.88 -20.40 -12.06
N VAL A 161 3.69 -20.27 -12.65
CA VAL A 161 3.33 -19.08 -13.43
C VAL A 161 2.26 -18.31 -12.65
N VAL A 162 2.52 -17.02 -12.41
CA VAL A 162 1.59 -16.12 -11.74
C VAL A 162 1.27 -14.92 -12.61
N ALA A 163 0.08 -14.36 -12.41
CA ALA A 163 -0.32 -13.10 -13.02
C ALA A 163 -0.33 -12.00 -11.97
N LEU A 164 0.41 -10.92 -12.25
CA LEU A 164 0.58 -9.75 -11.39
C LEU A 164 0.03 -8.51 -12.08
N THR A 165 -0.61 -7.62 -11.32
CA THR A 165 -0.96 -6.28 -11.82
C THR A 165 0.20 -5.34 -11.53
N VAL A 166 0.93 -4.94 -12.56
CA VAL A 166 2.10 -4.06 -12.49
C VAL A 166 1.68 -2.63 -12.81
N THR A 167 1.94 -1.70 -11.89
CA THR A 167 1.78 -0.25 -12.06
C THR A 167 3.10 0.50 -11.90
N ASN A 168 4.17 -0.21 -11.51
CA ASN A 168 5.52 0.30 -11.37
C ASN A 168 6.51 -0.65 -12.07
N PRO A 169 6.79 -0.44 -13.37
CA PRO A 169 7.70 -1.30 -14.12
C PRO A 169 9.12 -1.37 -13.56
N ASP A 170 9.65 -0.26 -13.04
CA ASP A 170 11.00 -0.23 -12.44
C ASP A 170 11.07 -1.01 -11.12
N GLY A 171 10.04 -0.87 -10.29
CA GLY A 171 9.92 -1.67 -9.07
C GLY A 171 9.74 -3.14 -9.36
N PHE A 172 8.96 -3.47 -10.39
CA PHE A 172 8.79 -4.83 -10.90
C PHE A 172 10.12 -5.43 -11.37
N ARG A 173 10.85 -4.72 -12.25
CA ARG A 173 12.17 -5.14 -12.71
C ARG A 173 13.11 -5.42 -11.54
N SER A 174 13.22 -4.48 -10.60
CA SER A 174 14.13 -4.62 -9.45
C SER A 174 13.80 -5.83 -8.58
N TRP A 175 12.52 -6.13 -8.41
CA TRP A 175 12.07 -7.31 -7.70
C TRP A 175 12.35 -8.60 -8.49
N LEU A 176 12.02 -8.63 -9.79
CA LEU A 176 12.23 -9.78 -10.64
C LEU A 176 13.71 -10.19 -10.67
N LEU A 177 14.61 -9.22 -10.80
CA LEU A 177 16.06 -9.46 -10.85
C LEU A 177 16.63 -10.06 -9.55
N SER A 178 15.91 -10.03 -8.44
CA SER A 178 16.33 -10.72 -7.21
C SER A 178 16.29 -12.25 -7.34
N PHE A 179 15.57 -12.78 -8.33
CA PHE A 179 15.49 -14.20 -8.63
C PHE A 179 16.53 -14.67 -9.68
N LEU A 180 17.30 -13.73 -10.23
CA LEU A 180 18.33 -13.97 -11.24
C LEU A 180 17.76 -14.67 -12.50
N ASP A 181 18.32 -15.83 -12.86
CA ASP A 181 17.91 -16.65 -13.99
C ASP A 181 16.72 -17.60 -13.69
N ARG A 182 16.19 -17.53 -12.45
CA ARG A 182 15.09 -18.38 -11.99
C ARG A 182 13.71 -17.74 -12.14
N ALA A 183 13.60 -16.62 -12.88
CA ALA A 183 12.34 -15.98 -13.20
C ALA A 183 12.36 -15.39 -14.60
N GLU A 184 11.24 -15.52 -15.31
CA GLU A 184 11.07 -14.99 -16.66
C GLU A 184 9.74 -14.28 -16.82
N VAL A 185 9.74 -13.11 -17.49
CA VAL A 185 8.52 -12.41 -17.91
C VAL A 185 8.01 -13.08 -19.19
N LEU A 186 6.90 -13.78 -19.08
CA LEU A 186 6.23 -14.40 -20.22
C LEU A 186 5.44 -13.38 -21.05
N GLY A 187 4.90 -12.36 -20.40
CA GLY A 187 4.12 -11.30 -21.04
C GLY A 187 3.77 -10.16 -20.10
N PRO A 188 3.33 -9.03 -20.64
CA PRO A 188 3.27 -8.72 -22.08
C PRO A 188 4.66 -8.34 -22.66
N PRO A 189 4.80 -8.30 -24.00
CA PRO A 189 6.08 -8.02 -24.67
C PRO A 189 6.74 -6.73 -24.25
N GLU A 190 5.97 -5.68 -23.99
CA GLU A 190 6.46 -4.35 -23.61
C GLU A 190 7.16 -4.39 -22.24
N LEU A 191 6.58 -5.11 -21.29
CA LEU A 191 7.17 -5.26 -19.95
C LEU A 191 8.42 -6.14 -19.99
N ARG A 192 8.40 -7.21 -20.80
CA ARG A 192 9.60 -8.04 -21.05
C ARG A 192 10.71 -7.21 -21.66
N ALA A 193 10.41 -6.40 -22.69
CA ALA A 193 11.38 -5.52 -23.34
C ALA A 193 11.98 -4.51 -22.35
N HIS A 194 11.18 -3.97 -21.43
CA HIS A 194 11.66 -3.06 -20.39
C HIS A 194 12.74 -3.71 -19.49
N VAL A 195 12.54 -4.96 -19.11
CA VAL A 195 13.53 -5.71 -18.29
C VAL A 195 14.77 -6.03 -19.11
N VAL A 196 14.60 -6.55 -20.34
CA VAL A 196 15.72 -6.97 -21.22
C VAL A 196 16.59 -5.77 -21.59
N SER A 197 16.01 -4.65 -22.00
CA SER A 197 16.77 -3.44 -22.37
C SER A 197 17.64 -2.94 -21.21
N TRP A 198 17.12 -2.97 -20.00
CA TRP A 198 17.90 -2.59 -18.82
C TRP A 198 19.09 -3.56 -18.57
N LEU A 199 18.86 -4.87 -18.71
CA LEU A 199 19.93 -5.87 -18.56
C LEU A 199 21.02 -5.68 -19.61
N GLU A 200 20.64 -5.40 -20.87
CA GLU A 200 21.59 -5.12 -21.94
C GLU A 200 22.41 -3.85 -21.73
N GLU A 201 21.78 -2.80 -21.17
CA GLU A 201 22.47 -1.57 -20.80
C GLU A 201 23.46 -1.81 -19.65
N ALA A 202 23.03 -2.53 -18.61
CA ALA A 202 23.88 -2.86 -17.47
C ALA A 202 25.07 -3.78 -17.86
N ALA A 203 24.92 -4.62 -18.88
CA ALA A 203 25.99 -5.48 -19.37
C ALA A 203 27.03 -4.74 -20.23
N ARG A 204 26.70 -3.54 -20.73
CA ARG A 204 27.60 -2.71 -21.58
C ARG A 204 28.43 -1.72 -20.78
N GLY A 205 28.03 -1.41 -19.53
CA GLY A 205 28.67 -0.42 -18.65
C GLY A 205 29.64 -1.04 -17.71
#